data_a3657f6c2791512ca803bdece880e50e
#
_entry.id   a3657f6c2791512ca803bdece880e50e
#
_cell.length_a   1.000
_cell.length_b   1.000
_cell.length_c   1.000
_cell.angle_alpha   90.00
_cell.angle_beta   90.00
_cell.angle_gamma   90.00
#
_symmetry.space_group_name_H-M   'P 1'
#
loop_
_entity.id
_entity.type
_entity.pdbx_description
1 polymer ?
#
loop_
_entity_poly.entity_id
_entity_poly.type
_entity_poly.pdbx_seq_one_letter_code
_entity_poly.pdbx_strand_id
1 'polypeptide(L)'
;ELELSFELPSYDDGFVEWLSARPGGQRLFALLQIGRQNDAERELRYLWGEMPTDMQEPALRFAIDCGMAGLAYRAGEVLRKDSGKTWLGAIYPIPRYDVEFSVDQALVWAISRQESGFNPRAKSRARAAGLMQIMPSTASFVTRNRSLRGRDRHLLLNPQRNLQIGQTYINSLLDEPLIDQSVVRLLAAYNGGPGNLRKW
;
A
#
# COMPACT_ATOMS: atom_id res chain seq x y z
N GLU A 1 -24.87 -10.73 7.43
CA GLU A 1 -24.89 -9.64 6.43
C GLU A 1 -23.65 -8.77 6.62
N LEU A 2 -22.98 -8.42 5.51
CA LEU A 2 -21.85 -7.49 5.56
C LEU A 2 -22.42 -6.06 5.54
N GLU A 3 -22.23 -5.33 6.63
CA GLU A 3 -22.59 -3.92 6.69
C GLU A 3 -21.48 -3.08 6.02
N LEU A 4 -21.78 -2.49 4.86
CA LEU A 4 -20.90 -1.58 4.15
C LEU A 4 -21.15 -0.15 4.62
N SER A 5 -20.12 0.54 5.09
CA SER A 5 -20.19 1.93 5.50
C SER A 5 -19.27 2.81 4.67
N PHE A 6 -19.84 3.87 4.08
CA PHE A 6 -19.10 4.97 3.48
C PHE A 6 -18.66 5.99 4.53
N GLU A 7 -19.36 6.04 5.66
CA GLU A 7 -19.00 6.89 6.79
C GLU A 7 -17.79 6.29 7.50
N LEU A 8 -16.82 7.14 7.81
CA LEU A 8 -15.65 6.75 8.56
C LEU A 8 -15.91 6.90 10.06
N PRO A 9 -15.26 6.10 10.93
CA PRO A 9 -15.29 6.35 12.37
C PRO A 9 -14.77 7.75 12.67
N SER A 10 -15.07 8.27 13.85
CA SER A 10 -14.52 9.54 14.33
C SER A 10 -13.47 9.29 15.41
N TYR A 11 -12.63 10.29 15.67
CA TYR A 11 -11.82 10.36 16.87
C TYR A 11 -11.97 11.73 17.53
N ASP A 12 -11.79 11.77 18.82
CA ASP A 12 -11.92 12.93 19.68
C ASP A 12 -10.58 13.28 20.36
N ASP A 13 -10.62 14.27 21.22
CA ASP A 13 -9.46 14.70 22.01
C ASP A 13 -8.95 13.58 22.92
N GLY A 14 -9.81 12.71 23.42
CA GLY A 14 -9.42 11.58 24.28
C GLY A 14 -8.49 10.60 23.58
N PHE A 15 -8.71 10.33 22.29
CA PHE A 15 -7.78 9.52 21.48
C PHE A 15 -6.41 10.22 21.29
N VAL A 16 -6.45 11.54 21.02
CA VAL A 16 -5.21 12.33 20.85
C VAL A 16 -4.43 12.40 22.16
N GLU A 17 -5.11 12.58 23.29
CA GLU A 17 -4.52 12.57 24.63
C GLU A 17 -3.91 11.20 24.94
N TRP A 18 -4.61 10.10 24.62
CA TRP A 18 -4.11 8.73 24.80
C TRP A 18 -2.81 8.50 24.05
N LEU A 19 -2.70 8.97 22.80
CA LEU A 19 -1.46 8.92 22.01
C LEU A 19 -0.37 9.80 22.64
N SER A 20 -0.69 11.05 22.98
CA SER A 20 0.26 12.06 23.46
C SER A 20 0.89 11.68 24.81
N ALA A 21 0.17 10.94 25.64
CA ALA A 21 0.65 10.45 26.93
C ALA A 21 1.70 9.34 26.80
N ARG A 22 1.93 8.79 25.60
CA ARG A 22 2.82 7.66 25.36
C ARG A 22 4.04 8.07 24.54
N PRO A 23 5.26 7.58 24.88
CA PRO A 23 6.46 7.89 24.10
C PRO A 23 6.34 7.51 22.62
N GLY A 24 5.63 6.40 22.29
CA GLY A 24 5.34 6.00 20.91
C GLY A 24 4.45 6.98 20.18
N GLY A 25 3.42 7.53 20.83
CA GLY A 25 2.55 8.55 20.25
C GLY A 25 3.26 9.89 20.06
N GLN A 26 4.11 10.30 20.99
CA GLN A 26 4.95 11.49 20.84
C GLN A 26 5.89 11.36 19.64
N ARG A 27 6.54 10.19 19.47
CA ARG A 27 7.37 9.91 18.29
C ARG A 27 6.54 9.90 16.99
N LEU A 28 5.34 9.33 17.03
CA LEU A 28 4.39 9.34 15.90
C LEU A 28 4.14 10.79 15.42
N PHE A 29 3.75 11.68 16.31
CA PHE A 29 3.49 13.07 15.96
C PHE A 29 4.74 13.79 15.44
N ALA A 30 5.89 13.62 16.08
CA ALA A 30 7.15 14.18 15.61
C ALA A 30 7.51 13.68 14.21
N LEU A 31 7.32 12.39 13.92
CA LEU A 31 7.57 11.81 12.60
C LEU A 31 6.63 12.36 11.53
N LEU A 32 5.34 12.59 11.86
CA LEU A 32 4.39 13.22 10.95
C LEU A 32 4.80 14.66 10.63
N GLN A 33 5.23 15.44 11.62
CA GLN A 33 5.67 16.83 11.44
C GLN A 33 6.85 16.96 10.46
N ILE A 34 7.75 15.98 10.45
CA ILE A 34 8.92 15.96 9.53
C ILE A 34 8.69 15.15 8.26
N GLY A 35 7.43 14.78 7.95
CA GLY A 35 7.07 14.05 6.73
C GLY A 35 7.54 12.59 6.67
N ARG A 36 7.94 11.99 7.79
CA ARG A 36 8.36 10.57 7.85
C ARG A 36 7.18 9.62 8.03
N GLN A 37 6.25 9.68 7.10
CA GLN A 37 4.98 8.96 7.10
C GLN A 37 5.10 7.46 7.38
N ASN A 38 6.01 6.76 6.68
CA ASN A 38 6.18 5.31 6.84
C ASN A 38 6.71 4.91 8.22
N ASP A 39 7.46 5.79 8.86
CA ASP A 39 7.97 5.55 10.20
C ASP A 39 6.90 5.87 11.25
N ALA A 40 6.10 6.92 11.02
CA ALA A 40 4.92 7.24 11.82
C ALA A 40 3.88 6.10 11.79
N GLU A 41 3.59 5.52 10.60
CA GLU A 41 2.72 4.35 10.49
C GLU A 41 3.24 3.17 11.32
N ARG A 42 4.55 2.99 11.38
CA ARG A 42 5.17 1.90 12.16
C ARG A 42 4.98 2.09 13.67
N GLU A 43 5.09 3.33 14.16
CA GLU A 43 4.80 3.66 15.57
C GLU A 43 3.32 3.39 15.90
N LEU A 44 2.39 3.85 15.07
CA LEU A 44 0.96 3.61 15.31
C LEU A 44 0.62 2.12 15.25
N ARG A 45 1.26 1.36 14.36
CA ARG A 45 1.08 -0.09 14.27
C ARG A 45 1.57 -0.81 15.53
N TYR A 46 2.66 -0.34 16.13
CA TYR A 46 3.13 -0.88 17.41
C TYR A 46 2.14 -0.59 18.53
N LEU A 47 1.67 0.65 18.61
CA LEU A 47 0.68 1.08 19.61
C LEU A 47 -0.67 0.36 19.46
N TRP A 48 -1.04 -0.06 18.24
CA TRP A 48 -2.27 -0.82 18.00
C TRP A 48 -2.39 -2.06 18.88
N GLY A 49 -1.29 -2.78 19.09
CA GLY A 49 -1.26 -3.99 19.93
C GLY A 49 -1.50 -3.73 21.42
N GLU A 50 -1.29 -2.51 21.88
CA GLU A 50 -1.48 -2.08 23.28
C GLU A 50 -2.77 -1.25 23.46
N MET A 51 -3.50 -1.02 22.36
CA MET A 51 -4.63 -0.10 22.31
C MET A 51 -5.90 -0.74 22.86
N PRO A 52 -6.64 -0.06 23.74
CA PRO A 52 -7.99 -0.47 24.14
C PRO A 52 -8.90 -0.61 22.91
N THR A 53 -9.85 -1.54 22.97
CA THR A 53 -10.74 -1.86 21.83
C THR A 53 -11.56 -0.64 21.38
N ASP A 54 -11.99 0.19 22.29
CA ASP A 54 -12.74 1.43 22.01
C ASP A 54 -11.92 2.51 21.31
N MET A 55 -10.59 2.41 21.35
CA MET A 55 -9.67 3.30 20.65
C MET A 55 -9.27 2.83 19.24
N GLN A 56 -9.64 1.60 18.86
CA GLN A 56 -9.21 1.02 17.58
C GLN A 56 -9.91 1.66 16.37
N GLU A 57 -11.22 1.96 16.46
CA GLU A 57 -11.94 2.71 15.42
C GLU A 57 -11.41 4.14 15.27
N PRO A 58 -11.23 4.93 16.37
CA PRO A 58 -10.50 6.19 16.33
C PRO A 58 -9.13 6.10 15.66
N ALA A 59 -8.34 5.09 15.99
CA ALA A 59 -7.02 4.88 15.38
C ALA A 59 -7.10 4.54 13.89
N LEU A 60 -8.11 3.77 13.46
CA LEU A 60 -8.36 3.51 12.05
C LEU A 60 -8.63 4.83 11.30
N ARG A 61 -9.51 5.68 11.83
CA ARG A 61 -9.80 6.99 11.23
C ARG A 61 -8.54 7.84 11.14
N PHE A 62 -7.78 7.94 12.22
CA PHE A 62 -6.51 8.68 12.24
C PHE A 62 -5.52 8.16 11.21
N ALA A 63 -5.41 6.83 11.04
CA ALA A 63 -4.56 6.22 10.03
C ALA A 63 -4.98 6.61 8.61
N ILE A 64 -6.30 6.66 8.31
CA ILE A 64 -6.85 7.09 7.02
C ILE A 64 -6.52 8.57 6.79
N ASP A 65 -6.80 9.45 7.76
CA ASP A 65 -6.58 10.89 7.65
C ASP A 65 -5.09 11.22 7.46
N CYS A 66 -4.21 10.45 8.10
CA CYS A 66 -2.77 10.56 7.91
C CYS A 66 -2.24 9.87 6.65
N GLY A 67 -3.07 9.21 5.84
CA GLY A 67 -2.65 8.50 4.61
C GLY A 67 -1.80 7.26 4.86
N MET A 68 -1.95 6.62 6.04
CA MET A 68 -1.26 5.39 6.42
C MET A 68 -1.98 4.16 5.84
N ALA A 69 -1.99 4.06 4.51
CA ALA A 69 -2.81 3.11 3.78
C ALA A 69 -2.57 1.64 4.18
N GLY A 70 -1.33 1.27 4.44
CA GLY A 70 -1.00 -0.09 4.85
C GLY A 70 -1.55 -0.46 6.24
N LEU A 71 -1.59 0.48 7.17
CA LEU A 71 -2.21 0.28 8.47
C LEU A 71 -3.73 0.30 8.35
N ALA A 72 -4.29 1.32 7.67
CA ALA A 72 -5.73 1.45 7.47
C ALA A 72 -6.35 0.18 6.87
N TYR A 73 -5.72 -0.37 5.81
CA TYR A 73 -6.17 -1.61 5.19
C TYR A 73 -6.18 -2.80 6.17
N ARG A 74 -5.08 -3.02 6.90
CA ARG A 74 -5.00 -4.15 7.85
C ARG A 74 -5.91 -3.97 9.05
N ALA A 75 -5.98 -2.76 9.60
CA ALA A 75 -6.85 -2.43 10.73
C ALA A 75 -8.34 -2.61 10.33
N GLY A 76 -8.71 -2.12 9.15
CA GLY A 76 -10.06 -2.32 8.60
C GLY A 76 -10.43 -3.79 8.45
N GLU A 77 -9.49 -4.63 7.98
CA GLU A 77 -9.72 -6.08 7.88
C GLU A 77 -9.86 -6.78 9.25
N VAL A 78 -9.11 -6.32 10.27
CA VAL A 78 -9.25 -6.83 11.64
C VAL A 78 -10.61 -6.45 12.21
N LEU A 79 -10.94 -5.16 12.21
CA LEU A 79 -12.21 -4.66 12.75
C LEU A 79 -13.41 -5.26 12.01
N ARG A 80 -13.33 -5.47 10.69
CA ARG A 80 -14.38 -6.14 9.92
C ARG A 80 -14.65 -7.57 10.42
N LYS A 81 -13.61 -8.31 10.79
CA LYS A 81 -13.77 -9.67 11.34
C LYS A 81 -14.41 -9.66 12.72
N ASP A 82 -14.09 -8.64 13.53
CA ASP A 82 -14.52 -8.58 14.93
C ASP A 82 -15.95 -8.00 15.06
N SER A 83 -16.29 -6.99 14.25
CA SER A 83 -17.59 -6.27 14.32
C SER A 83 -18.55 -6.58 13.17
N GLY A 84 -18.09 -7.20 12.08
CA GLY A 84 -18.86 -7.38 10.84
C GLY A 84 -18.98 -6.11 9.98
N LYS A 85 -18.60 -4.94 10.51
CA LYS A 85 -18.70 -3.64 9.82
C LYS A 85 -17.51 -3.43 8.88
N THR A 86 -17.79 -2.96 7.68
CA THR A 86 -16.78 -2.71 6.63
C THR A 86 -16.74 -1.23 6.28
N TRP A 87 -15.65 -0.56 6.65
CA TRP A 87 -15.39 0.81 6.22
C TRP A 87 -14.67 0.82 4.86
N LEU A 88 -15.35 1.31 3.82
CA LEU A 88 -14.81 1.32 2.47
C LEU A 88 -13.52 2.14 2.35
N GLY A 89 -13.42 3.27 3.05
CA GLY A 89 -12.19 4.08 3.10
C GLY A 89 -10.99 3.35 3.72
N ALA A 90 -11.23 2.34 4.56
CA ALA A 90 -10.16 1.49 5.10
C ALA A 90 -9.76 0.38 4.13
N ILE A 91 -10.74 -0.25 3.48
CA ILE A 91 -10.50 -1.36 2.54
C ILE A 91 -9.90 -0.88 1.21
N TYR A 92 -10.22 0.36 0.82
CA TYR A 92 -9.71 1.03 -0.39
C TYR A 92 -9.04 2.36 -0.03
N PRO A 93 -8.00 2.35 0.82
CA PRO A 93 -7.33 3.59 1.22
C PRO A 93 -6.58 4.19 0.03
N ILE A 94 -6.50 5.52 0.02
CA ILE A 94 -5.71 6.26 -0.98
C ILE A 94 -4.38 6.67 -0.33
N PRO A 95 -3.26 6.02 -0.68
CA PRO A 95 -1.95 6.39 -0.16
C PRO A 95 -1.53 7.79 -0.61
N ARG A 96 -0.80 8.49 0.25
CA ARG A 96 -0.24 9.82 -0.06
C ARG A 96 1.24 9.69 -0.42
N TYR A 97 1.51 9.43 -1.68
CA TYR A 97 2.87 9.45 -2.23
C TYR A 97 2.96 10.55 -3.28
N ASP A 98 4.06 11.32 -3.25
CA ASP A 98 4.39 12.30 -4.27
C ASP A 98 4.93 11.55 -5.51
N VAL A 99 4.03 11.23 -6.42
CA VAL A 99 4.31 10.52 -7.67
C VAL A 99 3.30 10.93 -8.75
N GLU A 100 3.81 11.18 -9.94
CA GLU A 100 2.97 11.38 -11.12
C GLU A 100 2.44 10.05 -11.65
N PHE A 101 1.19 10.05 -12.11
CA PHE A 101 0.54 8.86 -12.65
C PHE A 101 0.53 8.92 -14.19
N SER A 102 1.18 7.95 -14.81
CA SER A 102 1.18 7.74 -16.26
C SER A 102 0.16 6.69 -16.73
N VAL A 103 -0.51 6.04 -15.77
CA VAL A 103 -1.62 5.10 -15.95
C VAL A 103 -2.71 5.41 -14.94
N ASP A 104 -3.89 4.81 -15.11
CA ASP A 104 -5.00 5.02 -14.18
C ASP A 104 -4.58 4.78 -12.72
N GLN A 105 -4.79 5.78 -11.88
CA GLN A 105 -4.41 5.76 -10.47
C GLN A 105 -5.12 4.64 -9.70
N ALA A 106 -6.39 4.38 -10.01
CA ALA A 106 -7.16 3.33 -9.35
C ALA A 106 -6.56 1.94 -9.65
N LEU A 107 -6.07 1.73 -10.88
CA LEU A 107 -5.37 0.50 -11.27
C LEU A 107 -4.08 0.31 -10.46
N VAL A 108 -3.29 1.38 -10.29
CA VAL A 108 -2.04 1.34 -9.50
C VAL A 108 -2.34 0.96 -8.05
N TRP A 109 -3.38 1.55 -7.45
CA TRP A 109 -3.76 1.25 -6.07
C TRP A 109 -4.38 -0.15 -5.93
N ALA A 110 -5.17 -0.61 -6.90
CA ALA A 110 -5.72 -1.96 -6.90
C ALA A 110 -4.60 -3.03 -6.93
N ILE A 111 -3.60 -2.83 -7.79
CA ILE A 111 -2.41 -3.70 -7.85
C ILE A 111 -1.62 -3.62 -6.53
N SER A 112 -1.35 -2.42 -6.00
CA SER A 112 -0.60 -2.26 -4.74
C SER A 112 -1.31 -2.91 -3.56
N ARG A 113 -2.65 -2.84 -3.52
CA ARG A 113 -3.47 -3.52 -2.52
C ARG A 113 -3.31 -5.04 -2.62
N GLN A 114 -3.43 -5.60 -3.81
CA GLN A 114 -3.34 -7.04 -4.07
C GLN A 114 -1.92 -7.57 -3.78
N GLU A 115 -0.89 -6.86 -4.20
CA GLU A 115 0.50 -7.32 -4.16
C GLU A 115 1.13 -7.21 -2.77
N SER A 116 0.82 -6.17 -2.02
CA SER A 116 1.52 -5.90 -0.76
C SER A 116 0.61 -5.49 0.41
N GLY A 117 -0.69 -5.27 0.18
CA GLY A 117 -1.56 -4.60 1.16
C GLY A 117 -1.00 -3.23 1.53
N PHE A 118 -0.49 -2.49 0.55
CA PHE A 118 0.16 -1.18 0.70
C PHE A 118 1.41 -1.17 1.57
N ASN A 119 2.12 -2.30 1.70
CA ASN A 119 3.36 -2.36 2.46
C ASN A 119 4.58 -2.03 1.58
N PRO A 120 5.22 -0.85 1.72
CA PRO A 120 6.36 -0.46 0.89
C PRO A 120 7.61 -1.32 1.16
N ARG A 121 7.64 -2.05 2.28
CA ARG A 121 8.77 -2.92 2.65
C ARG A 121 8.50 -4.40 2.38
N ALA A 122 7.40 -4.74 1.69
CA ALA A 122 7.07 -6.11 1.35
C ALA A 122 8.17 -6.76 0.50
N LYS A 123 8.48 -8.02 0.81
CA LYS A 123 9.42 -8.85 0.06
C LYS A 123 8.85 -10.25 -0.06
N SER A 124 8.78 -10.77 -1.28
CA SER A 124 8.37 -12.16 -1.52
C SER A 124 9.55 -13.14 -1.44
N ARG A 125 9.24 -14.43 -1.33
CA ARG A 125 10.25 -15.50 -1.45
C ARG A 125 10.95 -15.48 -2.82
N ALA A 126 10.23 -15.09 -3.88
CA ALA A 126 10.76 -14.95 -5.23
C ALA A 126 11.55 -13.62 -5.43
N ARG A 127 11.78 -12.84 -4.36
CA ARG A 127 12.50 -11.56 -4.36
C ARG A 127 11.78 -10.38 -5.00
N ALA A 128 10.48 -10.48 -5.26
CA ALA A 128 9.67 -9.30 -5.57
C ALA A 128 9.68 -8.33 -4.37
N ALA A 129 9.61 -7.03 -4.62
CA ALA A 129 9.81 -6.03 -3.57
C ALA A 129 8.91 -4.80 -3.75
N GLY A 130 8.51 -4.22 -2.60
CA GLY A 130 7.81 -2.94 -2.50
C GLY A 130 6.31 -3.03 -2.73
N LEU A 131 5.67 -1.87 -2.90
CA LEU A 131 4.22 -1.71 -3.01
C LEU A 131 3.60 -2.58 -4.09
N MET A 132 4.19 -2.58 -5.28
CA MET A 132 3.70 -3.28 -6.47
C MET A 132 4.43 -4.62 -6.71
N GLN A 133 5.19 -5.12 -5.73
CA GLN A 133 5.92 -6.40 -5.80
C GLN A 133 6.72 -6.59 -7.10
N ILE A 134 7.50 -5.58 -7.47
CA ILE A 134 8.29 -5.61 -8.70
C ILE A 134 9.48 -6.56 -8.54
N MET A 135 9.62 -7.48 -9.49
CA MET A 135 10.79 -8.34 -9.57
C MET A 135 12.03 -7.54 -10.01
N PRO A 136 13.21 -7.77 -9.41
CA PRO A 136 14.46 -7.11 -9.83
C PRO A 136 14.77 -7.27 -11.31
N SER A 137 14.41 -8.41 -11.90
CA SER A 137 14.54 -8.66 -13.36
C SER A 137 13.63 -7.76 -14.18
N THR A 138 12.36 -7.63 -13.77
CA THR A 138 11.36 -6.76 -14.40
C THR A 138 11.79 -5.28 -14.30
N ALA A 139 12.19 -4.84 -13.11
CA ALA A 139 12.68 -3.48 -12.88
C ALA A 139 13.88 -3.18 -13.82
N SER A 140 14.86 -4.09 -13.86
CA SER A 140 16.02 -3.96 -14.72
C SER A 140 15.67 -3.90 -16.21
N PHE A 141 14.68 -4.65 -16.64
CA PHE A 141 14.21 -4.70 -18.01
C PHE A 141 13.55 -3.38 -18.42
N VAL A 142 12.51 -2.95 -17.70
CA VAL A 142 11.70 -1.78 -18.05
C VAL A 142 12.45 -0.46 -17.90
N THR A 143 13.41 -0.38 -16.96
CA THR A 143 14.22 0.83 -16.73
C THR A 143 15.56 0.81 -17.49
N ARG A 144 15.91 -0.31 -18.15
CA ARG A 144 17.23 -0.56 -18.76
C ARG A 144 18.39 -0.40 -17.78
N ASN A 145 18.13 -0.56 -16.48
CA ASN A 145 19.13 -0.44 -15.42
C ASN A 145 19.46 -1.80 -14.79
N ARG A 146 20.59 -2.39 -15.19
CA ARG A 146 21.04 -3.71 -14.71
C ARG A 146 21.39 -3.72 -13.22
N SER A 147 21.74 -2.58 -12.60
CA SER A 147 22.09 -2.52 -11.18
C SER A 147 20.95 -2.91 -10.25
N LEU A 148 19.68 -2.76 -10.70
CA LEU A 148 18.48 -3.15 -9.95
C LEU A 148 18.36 -4.67 -9.73
N ARG A 149 19.08 -5.49 -10.49
CA ARG A 149 19.17 -6.95 -10.23
C ARG A 149 20.06 -7.30 -9.03
N GLY A 150 20.95 -6.41 -8.63
CA GLY A 150 21.97 -6.62 -7.60
C GLY A 150 22.11 -5.47 -6.63
N ARG A 151 23.14 -4.65 -6.82
CA ARG A 151 23.58 -3.60 -5.90
C ARG A 151 22.44 -2.64 -5.48
N ASP A 152 21.65 -2.20 -6.44
CA ASP A 152 20.63 -1.16 -6.22
C ASP A 152 19.22 -1.74 -6.02
N ARG A 153 19.11 -3.07 -5.82
CA ARG A 153 17.81 -3.73 -5.57
C ARG A 153 17.05 -3.16 -4.40
N HIS A 154 17.74 -2.65 -3.39
CA HIS A 154 17.11 -2.03 -2.22
C HIS A 154 16.26 -0.80 -2.56
N LEU A 155 16.53 -0.14 -3.70
CA LEU A 155 15.75 0.99 -4.20
C LEU A 155 14.30 0.62 -4.56
N LEU A 156 14.01 -0.67 -4.80
CA LEU A 156 12.65 -1.17 -4.99
C LEU A 156 11.78 -1.09 -3.72
N LEU A 157 12.39 -0.85 -2.56
CA LEU A 157 11.68 -0.60 -1.30
C LEU A 157 11.37 0.89 -1.08
N ASN A 158 11.86 1.78 -1.94
CA ASN A 158 11.43 3.18 -1.95
C ASN A 158 10.07 3.25 -2.65
N PRO A 159 9.01 3.75 -1.98
CA PRO A 159 7.65 3.69 -2.50
C PRO A 159 7.48 4.47 -3.81
N GLN A 160 8.04 5.68 -3.93
CA GLN A 160 7.93 6.49 -5.15
C GLN A 160 8.60 5.80 -6.34
N ARG A 161 9.83 5.29 -6.14
CA ARG A 161 10.54 4.52 -7.19
C ARG A 161 9.81 3.24 -7.57
N ASN A 162 9.25 2.54 -6.60
CA ASN A 162 8.50 1.32 -6.84
C ASN A 162 7.26 1.59 -7.71
N LEU A 163 6.51 2.65 -7.37
CA LEU A 163 5.35 3.10 -8.13
C LEU A 163 5.72 3.56 -9.54
N GLN A 164 6.80 4.32 -9.72
CA GLN A 164 7.29 4.74 -11.04
C GLN A 164 7.66 3.54 -11.92
N ILE A 165 8.43 2.58 -11.36
CA ILE A 165 8.84 1.37 -12.09
C ILE A 165 7.62 0.49 -12.40
N GLY A 166 6.71 0.36 -11.45
CA GLY A 166 5.46 -0.40 -11.62
C GLY A 166 4.60 0.14 -12.75
N GLN A 167 4.43 1.46 -12.83
CA GLN A 167 3.72 2.12 -13.93
C GLN A 167 4.43 1.93 -15.27
N THR A 168 5.77 2.04 -15.30
CA THR A 168 6.56 1.75 -16.51
C THR A 168 6.33 0.30 -16.97
N TYR A 169 6.23 -0.65 -16.03
CA TYR A 169 5.92 -2.03 -16.36
C TYR A 169 4.49 -2.19 -16.89
N ILE A 170 3.50 -1.54 -16.26
CA ILE A 170 2.11 -1.55 -16.77
C ILE A 170 2.06 -0.99 -18.20
N ASN A 171 2.69 0.16 -18.47
CA ASN A 171 2.74 0.72 -19.80
C ASN A 171 3.38 -0.24 -20.79
N SER A 172 4.50 -0.89 -20.43
CA SER A 172 5.13 -1.88 -21.30
C SER A 172 4.26 -3.10 -21.61
N LEU A 173 3.35 -3.45 -20.69
CA LEU A 173 2.36 -4.51 -20.93
C LEU A 173 1.22 -4.03 -21.81
N LEU A 174 0.75 -2.79 -21.62
CA LEU A 174 -0.30 -2.19 -22.46
C LEU A 174 0.13 -2.06 -23.93
N ASP A 175 1.43 -1.87 -24.19
CA ASP A 175 2.01 -1.85 -25.53
C ASP A 175 2.06 -3.24 -26.21
N GLU A 176 1.84 -4.32 -25.46
CA GLU A 176 1.80 -5.69 -26.01
C GLU A 176 0.46 -5.93 -26.75
N PRO A 177 0.46 -6.27 -28.05
CA PRO A 177 -0.78 -6.50 -28.81
C PRO A 177 -1.73 -7.52 -28.20
N LEU A 178 -1.18 -8.49 -27.47
CA LEU A 178 -1.96 -9.53 -26.79
C LEU A 178 -2.85 -9.00 -25.67
N ILE A 179 -2.49 -7.85 -25.08
CA ILE A 179 -3.27 -7.23 -23.98
C ILE A 179 -4.55 -6.59 -24.52
N ASP A 180 -4.49 -5.95 -25.71
CA ASP A 180 -5.66 -5.43 -26.41
C ASP A 180 -6.62 -4.62 -25.51
N GLN A 181 -6.08 -3.69 -24.73
CA GLN A 181 -6.79 -2.84 -23.74
C GLN A 181 -7.59 -3.63 -22.68
N SER A 182 -7.43 -4.95 -22.61
CA SER A 182 -8.14 -5.79 -21.64
C SER A 182 -7.46 -5.75 -20.27
N VAL A 183 -8.16 -5.19 -19.26
CA VAL A 183 -7.69 -5.17 -17.86
C VAL A 183 -7.44 -6.60 -17.35
N VAL A 184 -8.25 -7.58 -17.73
CA VAL A 184 -8.09 -8.98 -17.30
C VAL A 184 -6.78 -9.55 -17.85
N ARG A 185 -6.48 -9.34 -19.14
CA ARG A 185 -5.22 -9.79 -19.76
C ARG A 185 -4.02 -9.06 -19.18
N LEU A 186 -4.16 -7.76 -18.93
CA LEU A 186 -3.13 -6.96 -18.26
C LEU A 186 -2.77 -7.53 -16.88
N LEU A 187 -3.77 -7.79 -16.03
CA LEU A 187 -3.56 -8.33 -14.70
C LEU A 187 -2.99 -9.76 -14.73
N ALA A 188 -3.43 -10.59 -15.68
CA ALA A 188 -2.86 -11.92 -15.91
C ALA A 188 -1.39 -11.85 -16.35
N ALA A 189 -1.06 -10.92 -17.24
CA ALA A 189 0.32 -10.68 -17.67
C ALA A 189 1.19 -10.07 -16.57
N TYR A 190 0.62 -9.18 -15.77
CA TYR A 190 1.33 -8.58 -14.63
C TYR A 190 1.78 -9.65 -13.64
N ASN A 191 0.87 -10.55 -13.27
CA ASN A 191 1.12 -11.62 -12.30
C ASN A 191 1.98 -12.76 -12.90
N GLY A 192 1.58 -13.28 -14.06
CA GLY A 192 2.19 -14.48 -14.67
C GLY A 192 3.29 -14.20 -15.68
N GLY A 193 3.46 -12.95 -16.11
CA GLY A 193 4.30 -12.55 -17.23
C GLY A 193 3.63 -12.71 -18.59
N PRO A 194 3.94 -11.83 -19.57
CA PRO A 194 3.31 -11.86 -20.90
C PRO A 194 3.63 -13.14 -21.67
N GLY A 195 4.79 -13.76 -21.42
CA GLY A 195 5.16 -15.04 -22.02
C GLY A 195 4.27 -16.21 -21.63
N ASN A 196 3.71 -16.22 -20.43
CA ASN A 196 2.76 -17.23 -19.98
C ASN A 196 1.36 -16.95 -20.52
N LEU A 197 0.95 -15.69 -20.58
CA LEU A 197 -0.34 -15.31 -21.19
C LEU A 197 -0.45 -15.77 -22.65
N ARG A 198 0.66 -15.78 -23.41
CA ARG A 198 0.69 -16.27 -24.79
C ARG A 198 0.40 -17.77 -24.94
N LYS A 199 0.45 -18.53 -23.85
CA LYS A 199 0.20 -19.98 -23.87
C LYS A 199 -1.25 -20.34 -23.53
N TRP A 200 -2.04 -19.36 -23.18
CA TRP A 200 -3.49 -19.48 -22.86
C TRP A 200 -4.31 -19.06 -24.07
#